data_655f4d5147c19484233f7fd765df2804
#
_entry.id   655f4d5147c19484233f7fd765df2804
#
_cell.length_a   1.000
_cell.length_b   1.000
_cell.length_c   1.000
_cell.angle_alpha   90.00
_cell.angle_beta   90.00
_cell.angle_gamma   90.00
#
_symmetry.space_group_name_H-M   'P 1'
#
loop_
_entity.id
_entity.type
_entity.pdbx_description
1 polymer ?
#
loop_
_entity_poly.entity_id
_entity_poly.type
_entity_poly.pdbx_seq_one_letter_code
_entity_poly.pdbx_strand_id
1 'polypeptide(L)'
;MTRPRTAVRALVGFALAVVVGHHNGTLLKPLGTVGVTEWADWTDLVVPFAVLGTAAAVLVATEATARVWTLFAVGALLYTQGHGIHLAANSVANAGPVGDARDTAHLWDEVVGHYIWYAGLAAVVLAMLLAAARARVPARAGAAAYLLAALVGFTWTTNGIEGGTVPLSVAAASGLIAVAARDRDGAAARLVIASFGLSLVLLAGWGVWHRGFPQFSELGWI
;
A
#
# COMPACT_ATOMS: atom_id res chain seq x y z
N MET A 1 -10.38 -22.84 -15.41
CA MET A 1 -10.89 -21.50 -15.04
C MET A 1 -10.49 -20.54 -16.14
N THR A 2 -11.36 -19.62 -16.57
CA THR A 2 -11.00 -18.65 -17.62
C THR A 2 -10.03 -17.61 -17.05
N ARG A 3 -8.96 -17.26 -17.78
CA ARG A 3 -7.91 -16.29 -17.39
C ARG A 3 -8.44 -14.97 -16.80
N PRO A 4 -9.51 -14.36 -17.35
CA PRO A 4 -10.07 -13.13 -16.79
C PRO A 4 -10.61 -13.27 -15.36
N ARG A 5 -11.20 -14.42 -15.01
CA ARG A 5 -11.69 -14.68 -13.64
C ARG A 5 -10.54 -14.84 -12.65
N THR A 6 -9.43 -15.42 -13.09
CA THR A 6 -8.23 -15.56 -12.26
C THR A 6 -7.61 -14.21 -11.97
N ALA A 7 -7.49 -13.32 -12.97
CA ALA A 7 -6.99 -11.96 -12.78
C ALA A 7 -7.85 -11.15 -11.80
N VAL A 8 -9.18 -11.22 -11.92
CA VAL A 8 -10.09 -10.53 -10.98
C VAL A 8 -9.93 -11.05 -9.56
N ARG A 9 -9.82 -12.38 -9.35
CA ARG A 9 -9.59 -12.95 -8.01
C ARG A 9 -8.26 -12.50 -7.42
N ALA A 10 -7.21 -12.46 -8.24
CA ALA A 10 -5.90 -11.99 -7.80
C ALA A 10 -5.92 -10.50 -7.43
N LEU A 11 -6.63 -9.65 -8.20
CA LEU A 11 -6.83 -8.24 -7.86
C LEU A 11 -7.59 -8.06 -6.53
N VAL A 12 -8.63 -8.85 -6.31
CA VAL A 12 -9.36 -8.84 -5.02
C VAL A 12 -8.44 -9.29 -3.89
N GLY A 13 -7.67 -10.37 -4.10
CA GLY A 13 -6.69 -10.85 -3.12
C GLY A 13 -5.64 -9.78 -2.78
N PHE A 14 -5.11 -9.08 -3.80
CA PHE A 14 -4.18 -7.98 -3.60
C PHE A 14 -4.79 -6.85 -2.77
N ALA A 15 -5.99 -6.40 -3.13
CA ALA A 15 -6.65 -5.31 -2.40
C ALA A 15 -6.92 -5.69 -0.94
N LEU A 16 -7.36 -6.93 -0.67
CA LEU A 16 -7.54 -7.45 0.69
C LEU A 16 -6.21 -7.53 1.45
N ALA A 17 -5.14 -8.03 0.79
CA ALA A 17 -3.82 -8.10 1.40
C ALA A 17 -3.27 -6.71 1.77
N VAL A 18 -3.48 -5.71 0.91
CA VAL A 18 -3.13 -4.32 1.20
C VAL A 18 -3.95 -3.78 2.37
N VAL A 19 -5.29 -3.87 2.30
CA VAL A 19 -6.17 -3.31 3.34
C VAL A 19 -5.92 -3.95 4.70
N VAL A 20 -5.90 -5.27 4.77
CA VAL A 20 -5.74 -5.98 6.06
C VAL A 20 -4.30 -5.88 6.54
N GLY A 21 -3.32 -6.09 5.65
CA GLY A 21 -1.92 -6.09 6.01
C GLY A 21 -1.43 -4.75 6.54
N HIS A 22 -1.82 -3.65 5.90
CA HIS A 22 -1.37 -2.32 6.31
C HIS A 22 -2.18 -1.68 7.46
N HIS A 23 -3.12 -2.42 8.04
CA HIS A 23 -3.81 -2.06 9.28
C HIS A 23 -3.56 -3.08 10.40
N ASN A 24 -2.66 -4.05 10.20
CA ASN A 24 -2.46 -5.12 11.16
C ASN A 24 -1.99 -4.59 12.53
N GLY A 25 -1.14 -3.56 12.57
CA GLY A 25 -0.71 -2.91 13.79
C GLY A 25 -1.89 -2.48 14.67
N THR A 26 -2.84 -1.75 14.09
CA THR A 26 -4.05 -1.32 14.80
C THR A 26 -5.00 -2.48 15.09
N LEU A 27 -5.18 -3.42 14.14
CA LEU A 27 -6.13 -4.54 14.29
C LEU A 27 -5.67 -5.55 15.35
N LEU A 28 -4.37 -5.74 15.51
CA LEU A 28 -3.80 -6.77 16.40
C LEU A 28 -3.26 -6.20 17.72
N LYS A 29 -3.23 -4.88 17.87
CA LYS A 29 -2.82 -4.22 19.12
C LYS A 29 -3.50 -4.79 20.38
N PRO A 30 -4.81 -5.16 20.36
CA PRO A 30 -5.47 -5.74 21.52
C PRO A 30 -4.94 -7.12 21.94
N LEU A 31 -4.18 -7.81 21.08
CA LEU A 31 -3.60 -9.13 21.39
C LEU A 31 -2.35 -9.02 22.29
N GLY A 32 -1.82 -7.79 22.44
CA GLY A 32 -0.66 -7.53 23.30
C GLY A 32 0.66 -8.02 22.70
N THR A 33 1.58 -8.49 23.56
CA THR A 33 2.97 -8.76 23.20
C THR A 33 3.34 -10.24 23.24
N VAL A 34 4.38 -10.61 22.50
CA VAL A 34 5.09 -11.88 22.54
C VAL A 34 6.53 -11.58 22.97
N GLY A 35 6.83 -11.78 24.23
CA GLY A 35 8.11 -11.33 24.79
C GLY A 35 8.19 -9.80 24.79
N VAL A 36 9.18 -9.25 24.06
CA VAL A 36 9.40 -7.81 23.93
C VAL A 36 8.82 -7.21 22.65
N THR A 37 8.18 -8.01 21.79
CA THR A 37 7.61 -7.61 20.51
C THR A 37 6.09 -7.71 20.53
N GLU A 38 5.40 -7.03 19.63
CA GLU A 38 3.95 -7.10 19.49
C GLU A 38 3.53 -8.29 18.59
N TRP A 39 2.31 -8.82 18.74
CA TRP A 39 1.75 -9.78 17.79
C TRP A 39 1.66 -9.21 16.37
N ALA A 40 1.47 -7.92 16.26
CA ALA A 40 1.48 -7.21 14.98
C ALA A 40 2.80 -7.40 14.23
N ASP A 41 3.95 -7.31 14.90
CA ASP A 41 5.28 -7.48 14.29
C ASP A 41 5.42 -8.85 13.63
N TRP A 42 4.92 -9.91 14.28
CA TRP A 42 4.99 -11.29 13.75
C TRP A 42 4.10 -11.49 12.53
N THR A 43 2.92 -10.91 12.52
CA THR A 43 2.03 -10.99 11.35
C THR A 43 2.51 -10.13 10.21
N ASP A 44 3.17 -9.02 10.53
CA ASP A 44 3.74 -8.10 9.54
C ASP A 44 4.85 -8.75 8.70
N LEU A 45 5.55 -9.73 9.25
CA LEU A 45 6.51 -10.54 8.49
C LEU A 45 5.89 -11.24 7.27
N VAL A 46 4.60 -11.57 7.29
CA VAL A 46 3.91 -12.27 6.18
C VAL A 46 3.20 -11.34 5.22
N VAL A 47 3.01 -10.07 5.57
CA VAL A 47 2.32 -9.08 4.73
C VAL A 47 2.98 -8.92 3.34
N PRO A 48 4.30 -8.78 3.20
CA PRO A 48 4.94 -8.69 1.89
C PRO A 48 4.67 -9.88 0.99
N PHE A 49 4.63 -11.09 1.56
CA PHE A 49 4.35 -12.30 0.78
C PHE A 49 2.90 -12.31 0.27
N ALA A 50 1.94 -11.87 1.08
CA ALA A 50 0.54 -11.79 0.69
C ALA A 50 0.33 -10.72 -0.40
N VAL A 51 0.88 -9.54 -0.20
CA VAL A 51 0.77 -8.40 -1.15
C VAL A 51 1.46 -8.72 -2.47
N LEU A 52 2.72 -9.12 -2.43
CA LEU A 52 3.51 -9.37 -3.63
C LEU A 52 3.08 -10.66 -4.33
N GLY A 53 2.72 -11.72 -3.58
CA GLY A 53 2.23 -12.97 -4.16
C GLY A 53 0.92 -12.78 -4.93
N THR A 54 -0.01 -12.00 -4.40
CA THR A 54 -1.27 -11.67 -5.08
C THR A 54 -1.05 -10.74 -6.27
N ALA A 55 -0.15 -9.76 -6.16
CA ALA A 55 0.25 -8.91 -7.29
C ALA A 55 0.92 -9.73 -8.41
N ALA A 56 1.84 -10.63 -8.08
CA ALA A 56 2.45 -11.55 -9.05
C ALA A 56 1.41 -12.44 -9.73
N ALA A 57 0.39 -12.92 -8.99
CA ALA A 57 -0.71 -13.68 -9.57
C ALA A 57 -1.52 -12.87 -10.59
N VAL A 58 -1.68 -11.55 -10.40
CA VAL A 58 -2.26 -10.66 -11.42
C VAL A 58 -1.39 -10.66 -12.68
N LEU A 59 -0.09 -10.49 -12.54
CA LEU A 59 0.84 -10.45 -13.67
C LEU A 59 0.84 -11.77 -14.47
N VAL A 60 0.83 -12.91 -13.77
CA VAL A 60 0.72 -14.24 -14.39
C VAL A 60 -0.61 -14.37 -15.13
N ALA A 61 -1.73 -14.03 -14.49
CA ALA A 61 -3.06 -14.17 -15.06
C ALA A 61 -3.30 -13.25 -16.28
N THR A 62 -2.57 -12.16 -16.38
CA THR A 62 -2.63 -11.18 -17.48
C THR A 62 -1.54 -11.37 -18.54
N GLU A 63 -0.69 -12.39 -18.38
CA GLU A 63 0.45 -12.64 -19.28
C GLU A 63 1.32 -11.39 -19.48
N ALA A 64 1.70 -10.78 -18.35
CA ALA A 64 2.47 -9.55 -18.34
C ALA A 64 3.79 -9.68 -19.10
N THR A 65 4.21 -8.62 -19.79
CA THR A 65 5.46 -8.60 -20.53
C THR A 65 6.68 -8.58 -19.62
N ALA A 66 7.86 -8.94 -20.17
CA ALA A 66 9.12 -8.87 -19.42
C ALA A 66 9.38 -7.47 -18.82
N ARG A 67 9.04 -6.39 -19.54
CA ARG A 67 9.20 -5.01 -19.02
C ARG A 67 8.32 -4.75 -17.79
N VAL A 68 7.08 -5.25 -17.80
CA VAL A 68 6.17 -5.13 -16.65
C VAL A 68 6.67 -5.98 -15.48
N TRP A 69 7.20 -7.17 -15.75
CA TRP A 69 7.85 -8.00 -14.74
C TRP A 69 9.10 -7.34 -14.14
N THR A 70 9.91 -6.65 -14.95
CA THR A 70 11.07 -5.88 -14.44
C THR A 70 10.59 -4.76 -13.51
N LEU A 71 9.58 -3.98 -13.91
CA LEU A 71 9.01 -2.94 -13.05
C LEU A 71 8.47 -3.52 -11.73
N PHE A 72 7.72 -4.63 -11.81
CA PHE A 72 7.25 -5.35 -10.63
C PHE A 72 8.41 -5.80 -9.74
N ALA A 73 9.46 -6.40 -10.30
CA ALA A 73 10.59 -6.88 -9.52
C ALA A 73 11.31 -5.75 -8.79
N VAL A 74 11.54 -4.61 -9.45
CA VAL A 74 12.11 -3.42 -8.81
C VAL A 74 11.18 -2.92 -7.69
N GLY A 75 9.89 -2.81 -7.98
CA GLY A 75 8.90 -2.40 -6.97
C GLY A 75 8.85 -3.36 -5.78
N ALA A 76 8.89 -4.67 -6.04
CA ALA A 76 8.86 -5.70 -5.01
C ALA A 76 10.11 -5.66 -4.11
N LEU A 77 11.29 -5.43 -4.68
CA LEU A 77 12.53 -5.27 -3.91
C LEU A 77 12.47 -4.03 -3.01
N LEU A 78 12.04 -2.89 -3.55
CA LEU A 78 11.86 -1.67 -2.76
C LEU A 78 10.80 -1.86 -1.66
N TYR A 79 9.65 -2.44 -2.01
CA TYR A 79 8.58 -2.71 -1.05
C TYR A 79 9.07 -3.59 0.11
N THR A 80 9.71 -4.71 -0.20
CA THR A 80 10.21 -5.65 0.81
C THR A 80 11.32 -5.03 1.66
N GLN A 81 12.24 -4.29 1.03
CA GLN A 81 13.32 -3.61 1.73
C GLN A 81 12.78 -2.54 2.70
N GLY A 82 11.89 -1.66 2.22
CA GLY A 82 11.31 -0.61 3.04
C GLY A 82 10.45 -1.17 4.17
N HIS A 83 9.64 -2.19 3.87
CA HIS A 83 8.82 -2.87 4.87
C HIS A 83 9.67 -3.56 5.95
N GLY A 84 10.75 -4.22 5.58
CA GLY A 84 11.67 -4.84 6.53
C GLY A 84 12.40 -3.83 7.41
N ILE A 85 12.79 -2.67 6.87
CA ILE A 85 13.39 -1.57 7.63
C ILE A 85 12.35 -1.03 8.63
N HIS A 86 11.14 -0.72 8.15
CA HIS A 86 10.02 -0.27 8.98
C HIS A 86 9.77 -1.23 10.15
N LEU A 87 9.54 -2.51 9.85
CA LEU A 87 9.25 -3.52 10.88
C LEU A 87 10.35 -3.60 11.95
N ALA A 88 11.62 -3.64 11.55
CA ALA A 88 12.71 -3.74 12.49
C ALA A 88 12.83 -2.47 13.37
N ALA A 89 12.71 -1.29 12.77
CA ALA A 89 12.82 -0.02 13.46
C ALA A 89 11.61 0.24 14.37
N ASN A 90 10.39 -0.10 13.92
CA ASN A 90 9.16 -0.02 14.72
C ASN A 90 9.24 -0.94 15.96
N SER A 91 9.68 -2.20 15.80
CA SER A 91 9.87 -3.11 16.93
C SER A 91 10.88 -2.57 17.96
N VAL A 92 11.93 -1.89 17.51
CA VAL A 92 12.88 -1.21 18.42
C VAL A 92 12.23 0.00 19.09
N ALA A 93 11.47 0.82 18.34
CA ALA A 93 10.76 1.98 18.87
C ALA A 93 9.76 1.59 19.97
N ASN A 94 9.02 0.49 19.76
CA ASN A 94 8.05 -0.06 20.73
C ASN A 94 8.71 -0.59 22.02
N ALA A 95 10.00 -0.93 21.97
CA ALA A 95 10.76 -1.29 23.17
C ALA A 95 11.12 -0.08 24.09
N GLY A 96 10.76 1.15 23.69
CA GLY A 96 10.91 2.35 24.49
C GLY A 96 12.34 2.87 24.61
N PRO A 97 13.16 2.91 23.52
CA PRO A 97 14.51 3.46 23.58
C PRO A 97 14.49 4.96 23.89
N VAL A 98 15.61 5.49 24.36
CA VAL A 98 15.80 6.92 24.69
C VAL A 98 17.02 7.49 23.96
N GLY A 99 17.08 8.82 23.83
CA GLY A 99 18.20 9.53 23.19
C GLY A 99 18.43 9.08 21.74
N ASP A 100 19.70 9.01 21.34
CA ASP A 100 20.10 8.71 19.95
C ASP A 100 19.49 7.42 19.39
N ALA A 101 19.25 6.41 20.24
CA ALA A 101 18.63 5.16 19.81
C ALA A 101 17.17 5.37 19.37
N ARG A 102 16.42 6.22 20.08
CA ARG A 102 15.06 6.61 19.71
C ARG A 102 15.05 7.38 18.39
N ASP A 103 15.91 8.37 18.26
CA ASP A 103 15.97 9.21 17.07
C ASP A 103 16.39 8.39 15.83
N THR A 104 17.31 7.43 16.03
CA THR A 104 17.73 6.50 14.98
C THR A 104 16.59 5.57 14.57
N ALA A 105 15.86 4.99 15.54
CA ALA A 105 14.71 4.13 15.24
C ALA A 105 13.64 4.92 14.45
N HIS A 106 13.30 6.13 14.90
CA HIS A 106 12.35 7.01 14.22
C HIS A 106 12.79 7.36 12.79
N LEU A 107 14.07 7.70 12.56
CA LEU A 107 14.57 7.97 11.21
C LEU A 107 14.40 6.76 10.27
N TRP A 108 14.76 5.57 10.73
CA TRP A 108 14.69 4.37 9.90
C TRP A 108 13.25 3.90 9.71
N ASP A 109 12.40 4.04 10.71
CA ASP A 109 10.99 3.70 10.64
C ASP A 109 10.22 4.68 9.76
N GLU A 110 10.05 5.90 10.24
CA GLU A 110 9.12 6.87 9.69
C GLU A 110 9.62 7.52 8.39
N VAL A 111 10.93 7.69 8.24
CA VAL A 111 11.45 8.38 7.06
C VAL A 111 11.95 7.37 6.03
N VAL A 112 12.99 6.60 6.34
CA VAL A 112 13.66 5.77 5.34
C VAL A 112 12.78 4.58 4.93
N GLY A 113 12.27 3.84 5.93
CA GLY A 113 11.45 2.65 5.71
C GLY A 113 10.20 2.96 4.90
N HIS A 114 9.41 3.91 5.34
CA HIS A 114 8.16 4.27 4.70
C HIS A 114 8.33 4.83 3.28
N TYR A 115 9.32 5.71 3.03
CA TYR A 115 9.54 6.25 1.69
C TYR A 115 9.94 5.16 0.68
N ILE A 116 10.84 4.24 1.07
CA ILE A 116 11.24 3.11 0.20
C ILE A 116 10.05 2.17 -0.02
N TRP A 117 9.32 1.84 1.04
CA TRP A 117 8.14 0.99 1.00
C TRP A 117 7.07 1.53 0.06
N TYR A 118 6.67 2.80 0.23
CA TYR A 118 5.63 3.43 -0.60
C TYR A 118 6.04 3.57 -2.05
N ALA A 119 7.30 3.91 -2.33
CA ALA A 119 7.81 3.93 -3.70
C ALA A 119 7.71 2.54 -4.35
N GLY A 120 8.04 1.49 -3.59
CA GLY A 120 7.92 0.10 -4.02
C GLY A 120 6.47 -0.29 -4.30
N LEU A 121 5.55 0.02 -3.39
CA LEU A 121 4.12 -0.29 -3.56
C LEU A 121 3.52 0.45 -4.76
N ALA A 122 3.87 1.71 -4.96
CA ALA A 122 3.44 2.48 -6.14
C ALA A 122 3.91 1.83 -7.45
N ALA A 123 5.15 1.35 -7.51
CA ALA A 123 5.69 0.65 -8.68
C ALA A 123 4.99 -0.70 -8.92
N VAL A 124 4.66 -1.44 -7.86
CA VAL A 124 3.88 -2.69 -7.95
C VAL A 124 2.47 -2.42 -8.50
N VAL A 125 1.77 -1.41 -7.97
CA VAL A 125 0.45 -1.00 -8.47
C VAL A 125 0.51 -0.56 -9.93
N LEU A 126 1.54 0.21 -10.31
CA LEU A 126 1.75 0.61 -11.71
C LEU A 126 1.96 -0.61 -12.60
N ALA A 127 2.77 -1.58 -12.20
CA ALA A 127 2.98 -2.80 -12.96
C ALA A 127 1.67 -3.58 -13.18
N MET A 128 0.84 -3.72 -12.14
CA MET A 128 -0.48 -4.37 -12.25
C MET A 128 -1.43 -3.59 -13.14
N LEU A 129 -1.46 -2.26 -13.05
CA LEU A 129 -2.28 -1.41 -13.91
C LEU A 129 -1.91 -1.60 -15.39
N LEU A 130 -0.62 -1.56 -15.73
CA LEU A 130 -0.13 -1.76 -17.10
C LEU A 130 -0.44 -3.18 -17.61
N ALA A 131 -0.32 -4.19 -16.76
CA ALA A 131 -0.66 -5.57 -17.10
C ALA A 131 -2.17 -5.74 -17.36
N ALA A 132 -3.01 -5.19 -16.48
CA ALA A 132 -4.47 -5.28 -16.58
C ALA A 132 -5.02 -4.51 -17.80
N ALA A 133 -4.48 -3.33 -18.08
CA ALA A 133 -4.84 -2.53 -19.25
C ALA A 133 -4.55 -3.29 -20.55
N ARG A 134 -3.34 -3.89 -20.68
CA ARG A 134 -2.95 -4.69 -21.84
C ARG A 134 -3.86 -5.91 -22.04
N ALA A 135 -4.19 -6.62 -20.96
CA ALA A 135 -5.02 -7.83 -20.99
C ALA A 135 -6.50 -7.54 -21.21
N ARG A 136 -6.91 -6.27 -21.24
CA ARG A 136 -8.32 -5.85 -21.32
C ARG A 136 -9.18 -6.59 -20.29
N VAL A 137 -8.73 -6.66 -19.06
CA VAL A 137 -9.48 -7.25 -17.93
C VAL A 137 -10.88 -6.62 -17.92
N PRO A 138 -11.97 -7.41 -17.70
CA PRO A 138 -13.35 -7.03 -18.06
C PRO A 138 -13.73 -5.59 -17.71
N ALA A 139 -14.44 -4.96 -18.66
CA ALA A 139 -14.76 -3.53 -18.64
C ALA A 139 -15.71 -3.07 -17.52
N ARG A 140 -16.31 -3.99 -16.75
CA ARG A 140 -17.29 -3.65 -15.71
C ARG A 140 -16.81 -4.11 -14.33
N ALA A 141 -16.70 -3.14 -13.42
CA ALA A 141 -16.53 -3.39 -12.00
C ALA A 141 -17.88 -3.23 -11.30
N GLY A 142 -18.26 -4.19 -10.45
CA GLY A 142 -19.45 -4.08 -9.61
C GLY A 142 -19.22 -3.21 -8.39
N ALA A 143 -20.28 -2.90 -7.62
CA ALA A 143 -20.23 -2.06 -6.43
C ALA A 143 -19.20 -2.56 -5.39
N ALA A 144 -19.08 -3.87 -5.20
CA ALA A 144 -18.09 -4.45 -4.27
C ALA A 144 -16.64 -4.14 -4.67
N ALA A 145 -16.34 -4.07 -5.98
CA ALA A 145 -15.00 -3.71 -6.45
C ALA A 145 -14.69 -2.22 -6.17
N TYR A 146 -15.68 -1.33 -6.32
CA TYR A 146 -15.52 0.08 -5.96
C TYR A 146 -15.39 0.29 -4.45
N LEU A 147 -16.13 -0.46 -3.64
CA LEU A 147 -15.96 -0.44 -2.18
C LEU A 147 -14.53 -0.86 -1.80
N LEU A 148 -14.03 -1.94 -2.41
CA LEU A 148 -12.67 -2.41 -2.15
C LEU A 148 -11.62 -1.41 -2.65
N ALA A 149 -11.83 -0.75 -3.79
CA ALA A 149 -10.98 0.32 -4.26
C ALA A 149 -10.99 1.53 -3.30
N ALA A 150 -12.14 1.87 -2.74
CA ALA A 150 -12.26 2.92 -1.73
C ALA A 150 -11.48 2.56 -0.45
N LEU A 151 -11.55 1.30 0.00
CA LEU A 151 -10.77 0.82 1.15
C LEU A 151 -9.26 0.89 0.87
N VAL A 152 -8.80 0.52 -0.34
CA VAL A 152 -7.39 0.69 -0.73
C VAL A 152 -6.97 2.16 -0.71
N GLY A 153 -7.81 3.06 -1.24
CA GLY A 153 -7.53 4.51 -1.20
C GLY A 153 -7.49 5.07 0.21
N PHE A 154 -8.38 4.61 1.08
CA PHE A 154 -8.37 4.92 2.51
C PHE A 154 -7.08 4.42 3.17
N THR A 155 -6.71 3.16 2.94
CA THR A 155 -5.46 2.57 3.45
C THR A 155 -4.23 3.37 2.98
N TRP A 156 -4.17 3.73 1.70
CA TRP A 156 -3.10 4.56 1.18
C TRP A 156 -2.99 5.90 1.90
N THR A 157 -4.13 6.54 2.17
CA THR A 157 -4.22 7.82 2.89
C THR A 157 -3.74 7.69 4.32
N THR A 158 -4.31 6.75 5.08
CA THR A 158 -4.02 6.61 6.52
C THR A 158 -2.57 6.25 6.77
N ASN A 159 -2.02 5.32 6.00
CA ASN A 159 -0.61 4.98 6.11
C ASN A 159 0.30 6.11 5.61
N GLY A 160 -0.11 6.88 4.58
CA GLY A 160 0.66 8.04 4.11
C GLY A 160 0.72 9.17 5.13
N ILE A 161 -0.34 9.35 5.92
CA ILE A 161 -0.38 10.32 7.03
C ILE A 161 0.48 9.80 8.19
N GLU A 162 0.24 8.58 8.66
CA GLU A 162 0.93 8.00 9.80
C GLU A 162 2.44 7.82 9.53
N GLY A 163 2.82 7.38 8.36
CA GLY A 163 4.23 7.23 7.98
C GLY A 163 4.90 8.51 7.46
N GLY A 164 4.30 9.68 7.64
CA GLY A 164 4.90 10.97 7.24
C GLY A 164 5.20 11.09 5.72
N THR A 165 4.64 10.20 4.88
CA THR A 165 4.97 10.12 3.44
C THR A 165 3.98 10.85 2.54
N VAL A 166 3.25 11.83 3.05
CA VAL A 166 2.22 12.57 2.29
C VAL A 166 2.71 13.12 0.95
N PRO A 167 3.91 13.74 0.84
CA PRO A 167 4.38 14.23 -0.46
C PRO A 167 4.54 13.11 -1.49
N LEU A 168 5.10 11.97 -1.10
CA LEU A 168 5.24 10.80 -1.96
C LEU A 168 3.88 10.18 -2.28
N SER A 169 2.98 10.10 -1.29
CA SER A 169 1.63 9.56 -1.44
C SER A 169 0.83 10.37 -2.48
N VAL A 170 0.91 11.70 -2.44
CA VAL A 170 0.27 12.60 -3.41
C VAL A 170 0.90 12.43 -4.81
N ALA A 171 2.23 12.41 -4.89
CA ALA A 171 2.94 12.27 -6.17
C ALA A 171 2.61 10.91 -6.84
N ALA A 172 2.66 9.82 -6.08
CA ALA A 172 2.35 8.48 -6.58
C ALA A 172 0.88 8.35 -6.99
N ALA A 173 -0.07 8.81 -6.15
CA ALA A 173 -1.50 8.80 -6.47
C ALA A 173 -1.78 9.58 -7.75
N SER A 174 -1.23 10.79 -7.89
CA SER A 174 -1.39 11.62 -9.09
C SER A 174 -0.80 10.95 -10.33
N GLY A 175 0.39 10.36 -10.22
CA GLY A 175 1.03 9.61 -11.30
C GLY A 175 0.23 8.39 -11.74
N LEU A 176 -0.27 7.60 -10.80
CA LEU A 176 -1.11 6.42 -11.09
C LEU A 176 -2.43 6.83 -11.76
N ILE A 177 -3.08 7.90 -11.29
CA ILE A 177 -4.28 8.45 -11.93
C ILE A 177 -3.97 8.92 -13.36
N ALA A 178 -2.85 9.64 -13.56
CA ALA A 178 -2.47 10.13 -14.89
C ALA A 178 -2.20 8.98 -15.89
N VAL A 179 -1.62 7.87 -15.44
CA VAL A 179 -1.46 6.67 -16.26
C VAL A 179 -2.80 6.00 -16.52
N ALA A 180 -3.63 5.82 -15.49
CA ALA A 180 -4.95 5.20 -15.60
C ALA A 180 -5.89 5.99 -16.53
N ALA A 181 -5.82 7.32 -16.52
CA ALA A 181 -6.63 8.19 -17.36
C ALA A 181 -6.38 8.03 -18.87
N ARG A 182 -5.26 7.41 -19.27
CA ARG A 182 -4.96 7.11 -20.69
C ARG A 182 -5.80 5.95 -21.24
N ASP A 183 -6.29 5.06 -20.36
CA ASP A 183 -7.15 3.93 -20.71
C ASP A 183 -8.35 3.84 -19.74
N ARG A 184 -9.05 4.96 -19.55
CA ARG A 184 -10.16 5.10 -18.59
C ARG A 184 -11.38 4.21 -18.87
N ASP A 185 -11.44 3.58 -20.04
CA ASP A 185 -12.52 2.64 -20.38
C ASP A 185 -12.30 1.27 -19.74
N GLY A 186 -11.08 0.95 -19.32
CA GLY A 186 -10.74 -0.26 -18.57
C GLY A 186 -11.27 -0.25 -17.14
N ALA A 187 -11.77 -1.39 -16.62
CA ALA A 187 -12.22 -1.49 -15.24
C ALA A 187 -11.08 -1.22 -14.23
N ALA A 188 -9.88 -1.75 -14.49
CA ALA A 188 -8.72 -1.53 -13.65
C ALA A 188 -8.36 -0.05 -13.53
N ALA A 189 -8.38 0.68 -14.66
CA ALA A 189 -8.12 2.12 -14.68
C ALA A 189 -9.14 2.90 -13.85
N ARG A 190 -10.43 2.58 -13.99
CA ARG A 190 -11.48 3.23 -13.18
C ARG A 190 -11.35 2.94 -11.69
N LEU A 191 -10.97 1.73 -11.31
CA LEU A 191 -10.75 1.38 -9.90
C LEU A 191 -9.53 2.11 -9.33
N VAL A 192 -8.44 2.23 -10.10
CA VAL A 192 -7.26 3.03 -9.72
C VAL A 192 -7.64 4.51 -9.57
N ILE A 193 -8.39 5.08 -10.52
CA ILE A 193 -8.85 6.48 -10.43
C ILE A 193 -9.75 6.67 -9.19
N ALA A 194 -10.67 5.74 -8.92
CA ALA A 194 -11.54 5.82 -7.75
C ALA A 194 -10.76 5.71 -6.44
N SER A 195 -9.84 4.74 -6.34
CA SER A 195 -9.00 4.53 -5.16
C SER A 195 -8.12 5.74 -4.85
N PHE A 196 -7.27 6.10 -5.78
CA PHE A 196 -6.29 7.17 -5.56
C PHE A 196 -6.90 8.58 -5.66
N GLY A 197 -8.02 8.73 -6.37
CA GLY A 197 -8.82 9.96 -6.34
C GLY A 197 -9.43 10.20 -4.97
N LEU A 198 -10.01 9.16 -4.35
CA LEU A 198 -10.48 9.22 -2.96
C LEU A 198 -9.33 9.56 -2.01
N SER A 199 -8.17 8.92 -2.17
CA SER A 199 -6.99 9.22 -1.35
C SER A 199 -6.59 10.69 -1.44
N LEU A 200 -6.52 11.28 -2.64
CA LEU A 200 -6.19 12.70 -2.79
C LEU A 200 -7.21 13.61 -2.10
N VAL A 201 -8.50 13.27 -2.19
CA VAL A 201 -9.56 14.03 -1.52
C VAL A 201 -9.41 13.94 0.01
N LEU A 202 -9.14 12.76 0.54
CA LEU A 202 -8.94 12.55 1.98
C LEU A 202 -7.67 13.26 2.48
N LEU A 203 -6.56 13.18 1.75
CA LEU A 203 -5.32 13.90 2.09
C LEU A 203 -5.54 15.42 2.07
N ALA A 204 -6.22 15.94 1.04
CA ALA A 204 -6.55 17.37 0.98
C ALA A 204 -7.45 17.80 2.14
N GLY A 205 -8.48 17.01 2.46
CA GLY A 205 -9.36 17.25 3.59
C GLY A 205 -8.62 17.27 4.93
N TRP A 206 -7.73 16.29 5.15
CA TRP A 206 -6.90 16.22 6.34
C TRP A 206 -5.99 17.45 6.48
N GLY A 207 -5.27 17.78 5.38
CA GLY A 207 -4.38 18.94 5.37
C GLY A 207 -5.08 20.27 5.63
N VAL A 208 -6.30 20.45 5.08
CA VAL A 208 -7.12 21.65 5.33
C VAL A 208 -7.62 21.67 6.78
N TRP A 209 -8.14 20.56 7.28
CA TRP A 209 -8.71 20.46 8.62
C TRP A 209 -7.68 20.73 9.72
N HIS A 210 -6.51 20.10 9.61
CA HIS A 210 -5.44 20.22 10.60
C HIS A 210 -4.43 21.33 10.30
N ARG A 211 -4.58 22.05 9.17
CA ARG A 211 -3.60 23.04 8.69
C ARG A 211 -2.17 22.46 8.55
N GLY A 212 -2.09 21.18 8.21
CA GLY A 212 -0.88 20.38 8.12
C GLY A 212 -1.21 18.91 8.04
N PHE A 213 -0.22 18.07 8.27
CA PHE A 213 -0.38 16.62 8.19
C PHE A 213 0.12 15.94 9.48
N PRO A 214 -0.47 16.26 10.66
CA PRO A 214 -0.10 15.55 11.88
C PRO A 214 -0.45 14.06 11.74
N GLN A 215 0.41 13.20 12.30
CA GLN A 215 0.19 11.76 12.37
C GLN A 215 -0.95 11.45 13.37
N PHE A 216 -1.62 10.32 13.20
CA PHE A 216 -2.68 9.89 14.14
C PHE A 216 -2.11 9.63 15.53
N SER A 217 -0.89 9.10 15.61
CA SER A 217 -0.14 8.89 16.85
C SER A 217 0.19 10.22 17.55
N GLU A 218 0.53 11.29 16.82
CA GLU A 218 0.74 12.62 17.39
C GLU A 218 -0.55 13.22 17.98
N LEU A 219 -1.71 12.84 17.42
CA LEU A 219 -3.02 13.25 17.90
C LEU A 219 -3.57 12.36 19.04
N GLY A 220 -2.86 11.29 19.38
CA GLY A 220 -3.27 10.32 20.40
C GLY A 220 -4.47 9.47 19.99
N TRP A 221 -4.66 9.21 18.68
CA TRP A 221 -5.76 8.40 18.16
C TRP A 221 -5.44 6.91 18.11
N ILE A 222 -4.15 6.58 18.04
CA ILE A 222 -3.64 5.20 18.03
C ILE A 222 -2.42 5.03 18.96
#